data_672cabb35a827a94b848638fce77711b
#
_entry.id   672cabb35a827a94b848638fce77711b
#
_cell.length_a   1.000
_cell.length_b   1.000
_cell.length_c   1.000
_cell.angle_alpha   90.00
_cell.angle_beta   90.00
_cell.angle_gamma   90.00
#
_symmetry.space_group_name_H-M   'P 1'
#
loop_
_entity.id
_entity.type
_entity.pdbx_description
1 polymer ?
#
loop_
_entity_poly.entity_id
_entity_poly.type
_entity_poly.pdbx_seq_one_letter_code
_entity_poly.pdbx_strand_id
1 'polypeptide(L)'
;SGGERAVLLWVDGVSIYGYDIKEGESVSITLPKRITENLYVKPTHIAVVSGSIVINDLGSGYVYYSVPYPLSQKQRNVFDIADGKVQYEADEITVKTKQVDSGEYCFLDNYGVQKYFNAESSSDKVTAVYSVGSLLTLYGPSSIEFWQRGDAESSQTWQRTSYTINKEQGLEAKYSLASVNQTQFCIGTGKANAKCILMIDGTKVSKISEEWLDRILNENEISNTRAWTYSKNNHSFYLFTIGNETYCYDIMTGEWHIRSSRNFYTSKNKPYMPLYAVWFNNKIITGCCENGNLYILDDNYYREDFNDKDSLPLYRVRQTPVVTANYRPFTIFELSLECNAGSMEYYDHDAKALLQISNDGGNTFGNVIESSLGRRGEYWARLRWLNLGMVRQCVLKVMFSEDSDFVISDSSIRYQELSTGV
;
A
#
# COMPACT_ATOMS: atom_id res chain seq x y z
N SER A 1 -29.70 22.44 -11.24
CA SER A 1 -28.31 22.09 -10.90
C SER A 1 -28.05 20.68 -11.39
N GLY A 2 -27.44 20.53 -12.57
CA GLY A 2 -27.06 19.24 -13.11
C GLY A 2 -26.00 18.62 -12.25
N GLY A 3 -26.36 17.56 -11.51
CA GLY A 3 -25.42 16.81 -10.71
C GLY A 3 -24.35 16.20 -11.60
N GLU A 4 -23.07 16.38 -11.21
CA GLU A 4 -21.93 15.80 -11.90
C GLU A 4 -22.09 14.28 -11.98
N ARG A 5 -21.77 13.73 -13.12
CA ARG A 5 -21.76 12.29 -13.34
C ARG A 5 -20.55 11.69 -12.65
N ALA A 6 -20.77 10.75 -11.73
CA ALA A 6 -19.70 10.05 -11.02
C ALA A 6 -19.50 8.66 -11.64
N VAL A 7 -18.38 8.46 -12.32
CA VAL A 7 -18.04 7.19 -12.98
C VAL A 7 -16.85 6.55 -12.29
N LEU A 8 -17.04 5.30 -11.83
CA LEU A 8 -15.96 4.47 -11.36
C LEU A 8 -15.24 3.84 -12.57
N LEU A 9 -13.93 3.94 -12.62
CA LEU A 9 -13.11 3.43 -13.72
C LEU A 9 -12.08 2.41 -13.22
N TRP A 10 -11.89 1.33 -13.98
CA TRP A 10 -10.82 0.36 -13.72
C TRP A 10 -10.33 -0.29 -15.02
N VAL A 11 -9.16 -0.91 -14.94
CA VAL A 11 -8.52 -1.61 -16.05
C VAL A 11 -8.05 -3.01 -15.60
N ASP A 12 -7.98 -3.95 -16.54
CA ASP A 12 -7.57 -5.34 -16.29
C ASP A 12 -6.37 -5.80 -17.15
N GLY A 13 -5.77 -4.90 -17.90
CA GLY A 13 -4.70 -5.21 -18.87
C GLY A 13 -5.22 -5.53 -20.28
N VAL A 14 -6.53 -5.58 -20.46
CA VAL A 14 -7.18 -5.85 -21.75
C VAL A 14 -8.13 -4.74 -22.14
N SER A 15 -8.92 -4.21 -21.19
CA SER A 15 -9.97 -3.23 -21.44
C SER A 15 -10.03 -2.18 -20.32
N ILE A 16 -10.76 -1.09 -20.61
CA ILE A 16 -11.20 -0.12 -19.63
C ILE A 16 -12.67 -0.36 -19.36
N TYR A 17 -13.00 -0.41 -18.10
CA TYR A 17 -14.39 -0.52 -17.64
C TYR A 17 -14.81 0.74 -16.93
N GLY A 18 -16.06 1.12 -17.10
CA GLY A 18 -16.69 2.23 -16.43
C GLY A 18 -18.03 1.82 -15.84
N TYR A 19 -18.36 2.39 -14.68
CA TYR A 19 -19.64 2.23 -14.05
C TYR A 19 -20.12 3.57 -13.53
N ASP A 20 -21.27 4.02 -14.01
CA ASP A 20 -21.93 5.23 -13.55
C ASP A 20 -22.64 4.92 -12.22
N ILE A 21 -22.11 5.46 -11.14
CA ILE A 21 -22.63 5.20 -9.78
C ILE A 21 -24.02 5.76 -9.60
N LYS A 22 -24.35 6.88 -10.26
CA LYS A 22 -25.62 7.56 -10.11
C LYS A 22 -26.73 6.87 -10.91
N GLU A 23 -26.44 6.48 -12.13
CA GLU A 23 -27.42 5.85 -13.05
C GLU A 23 -27.48 4.32 -12.81
N GLY A 24 -26.48 3.73 -12.17
CA GLY A 24 -26.41 2.28 -11.97
C GLY A 24 -26.11 1.49 -13.25
N GLU A 25 -25.48 2.13 -14.25
CA GLU A 25 -25.25 1.54 -15.57
C GLU A 25 -23.76 1.43 -15.92
N SER A 26 -23.42 0.43 -16.72
CA SER A 26 -22.08 0.31 -17.28
C SER A 26 -21.85 1.37 -18.35
N VAL A 27 -20.64 1.93 -18.36
CA VAL A 27 -20.20 2.90 -19.38
C VAL A 27 -19.20 2.18 -20.30
N SER A 28 -19.54 2.09 -21.58
CA SER A 28 -18.62 1.56 -22.59
C SER A 28 -17.58 2.61 -22.94
N ILE A 29 -16.31 2.24 -22.88
CA ILE A 29 -15.16 3.10 -23.21
C ILE A 29 -14.34 2.42 -24.28
N THR A 30 -14.18 3.09 -25.41
CA THR A 30 -13.39 2.59 -26.54
C THR A 30 -11.91 2.83 -26.26
N LEU A 31 -11.13 1.75 -26.31
CA LEU A 31 -9.68 1.82 -26.20
C LEU A 31 -9.03 2.52 -27.39
N PRO A 32 -7.98 3.32 -27.18
CA PRO A 32 -7.16 3.82 -28.26
C PRO A 32 -6.40 2.70 -28.93
N LYS A 33 -6.02 2.89 -30.20
CA LYS A 33 -5.14 1.98 -30.94
C LYS A 33 -3.70 2.36 -30.70
N ARG A 34 -2.80 1.39 -30.74
CA ARG A 34 -1.35 1.62 -30.72
C ARG A 34 -0.92 2.42 -31.94
N ILE A 35 0.00 3.34 -31.73
CA ILE A 35 0.52 4.21 -32.81
C ILE A 35 1.30 3.41 -33.85
N THR A 36 2.01 2.39 -33.40
CA THR A 36 2.93 1.60 -34.24
C THR A 36 2.28 0.34 -34.84
N GLU A 37 1.11 -0.05 -34.32
CA GLU A 37 0.46 -1.30 -34.68
C GLU A 37 -1.06 -1.09 -34.74
N ASN A 38 -1.74 -1.81 -35.60
CA ASN A 38 -3.21 -1.75 -35.64
C ASN A 38 -3.89 -2.60 -34.57
N LEU A 39 -3.30 -2.60 -33.35
CA LEU A 39 -3.79 -3.29 -32.17
C LEU A 39 -4.28 -2.30 -31.13
N TYR A 40 -5.17 -2.70 -30.25
CA TYR A 40 -5.60 -1.89 -29.13
C TYR A 40 -4.52 -1.82 -28.03
N VAL A 41 -4.49 -0.72 -27.33
CA VAL A 41 -3.66 -0.49 -26.14
C VAL A 41 -4.01 -1.50 -25.05
N LYS A 42 -3.02 -1.92 -24.27
CA LYS A 42 -3.19 -2.84 -23.12
C LYS A 42 -2.95 -2.08 -21.81
N PRO A 43 -4.01 -1.44 -21.25
CA PRO A 43 -3.86 -0.61 -20.06
C PRO A 43 -3.78 -1.48 -18.81
N THR A 44 -2.69 -1.38 -18.06
CA THR A 44 -2.53 -2.07 -16.77
C THR A 44 -2.81 -1.15 -15.58
N HIS A 45 -2.68 0.16 -15.80
CA HIS A 45 -2.94 1.17 -14.80
C HIS A 45 -3.73 2.32 -15.42
N ILE A 46 -4.54 2.95 -14.59
CA ILE A 46 -5.34 4.12 -14.93
C ILE A 46 -5.17 5.20 -13.87
N ALA A 47 -5.03 6.42 -14.30
CA ALA A 47 -4.95 7.59 -13.44
C ALA A 47 -5.89 8.68 -13.95
N VAL A 48 -6.36 9.54 -13.05
CA VAL A 48 -7.13 10.74 -13.42
C VAL A 48 -6.37 11.95 -12.91
N VAL A 49 -5.97 12.82 -13.83
CA VAL A 49 -5.19 14.02 -13.53
C VAL A 49 -5.80 15.21 -14.25
N SER A 50 -6.08 16.28 -13.50
CA SER A 50 -6.67 17.51 -14.07
C SER A 50 -7.89 17.25 -14.96
N GLY A 51 -8.72 16.29 -14.57
CA GLY A 51 -9.93 15.89 -15.30
C GLY A 51 -9.69 14.99 -16.51
N SER A 52 -8.44 14.68 -16.88
CA SER A 52 -8.13 13.76 -17.97
C SER A 52 -7.86 12.35 -17.44
N ILE A 53 -8.40 11.35 -18.13
CA ILE A 53 -8.09 9.94 -17.91
C ILE A 53 -6.76 9.66 -18.60
N VAL A 54 -5.83 9.05 -17.89
CA VAL A 54 -4.49 8.69 -18.40
C VAL A 54 -4.29 7.19 -18.20
N ILE A 55 -3.83 6.52 -19.24
CA ILE A 55 -3.54 5.07 -19.23
C ILE A 55 -2.17 4.79 -19.82
N ASN A 56 -1.51 3.77 -19.32
CA ASN A 56 -0.29 3.23 -19.94
C ASN A 56 -0.63 2.17 -20.99
N ASP A 57 0.31 1.90 -21.88
CA ASP A 57 0.28 0.74 -22.74
C ASP A 57 1.40 -0.24 -22.35
N LEU A 58 1.01 -1.41 -21.87
CA LEU A 58 1.95 -2.42 -21.42
C LEU A 58 2.96 -2.79 -22.51
N GLY A 59 4.23 -2.61 -22.19
CA GLY A 59 5.34 -2.95 -23.07
C GLY A 59 5.73 -1.86 -24.04
N SER A 60 5.19 -0.63 -23.92
CA SER A 60 5.58 0.54 -24.73
C SER A 60 5.95 1.73 -23.83
N GLY A 61 6.56 2.76 -24.43
CA GLY A 61 6.81 4.06 -23.79
C GLY A 61 5.65 5.04 -23.95
N TYR A 62 4.57 4.65 -24.63
CA TYR A 62 3.45 5.53 -24.92
C TYR A 62 2.44 5.57 -23.79
N VAL A 63 1.98 6.77 -23.50
CA VAL A 63 0.92 7.08 -22.53
C VAL A 63 -0.22 7.76 -23.28
N TYR A 64 -1.43 7.24 -23.12
CA TYR A 64 -2.63 7.74 -23.76
C TYR A 64 -3.48 8.52 -22.77
N TYR A 65 -4.07 9.62 -23.21
CA TYR A 65 -4.89 10.44 -22.35
C TYR A 65 -6.14 10.96 -23.04
N SER A 66 -7.15 11.22 -22.25
CA SER A 66 -8.43 11.76 -22.72
C SER A 66 -8.40 13.28 -22.77
N VAL A 67 -9.39 13.85 -23.47
CA VAL A 67 -9.77 15.25 -23.22
C VAL A 67 -10.22 15.40 -21.76
N PRO A 68 -10.22 16.62 -21.19
CA PRO A 68 -10.73 16.86 -19.85
C PRO A 68 -12.20 16.48 -19.71
N TYR A 69 -12.53 15.86 -18.58
CA TYR A 69 -13.92 15.49 -18.22
C TYR A 69 -14.70 14.74 -19.30
N PRO A 70 -14.10 13.71 -19.96
CA PRO A 70 -14.70 13.10 -21.14
C PRO A 70 -16.04 12.42 -20.85
N LEU A 71 -16.25 11.99 -19.59
CA LEU A 71 -17.43 11.26 -19.13
C LEU A 71 -18.38 12.09 -18.26
N SER A 72 -18.22 13.42 -18.22
CA SER A 72 -19.12 14.30 -17.45
C SER A 72 -20.55 14.30 -17.98
N GLN A 73 -20.74 14.01 -19.27
CA GLN A 73 -22.02 13.86 -19.95
C GLN A 73 -22.09 12.52 -20.68
N LYS A 74 -23.30 11.99 -20.93
CA LYS A 74 -23.45 10.74 -21.70
C LYS A 74 -23.02 10.92 -23.15
N GLN A 75 -23.26 12.09 -23.72
CA GLN A 75 -22.89 12.44 -25.09
C GLN A 75 -22.06 13.73 -25.10
N ARG A 76 -21.20 13.86 -26.08
CA ARG A 76 -20.47 15.08 -26.37
C ARG A 76 -20.56 15.45 -27.83
N ASN A 77 -20.40 16.74 -28.11
CA ASN A 77 -20.34 17.23 -29.47
C ASN A 77 -18.90 17.06 -30.00
N VAL A 78 -18.78 16.46 -31.17
CA VAL A 78 -17.55 16.38 -31.96
C VAL A 78 -17.81 16.97 -33.34
N PHE A 79 -16.76 17.37 -34.03
CA PHE A 79 -16.91 17.86 -35.41
C PHE A 79 -17.43 16.75 -36.32
N ASP A 80 -18.33 17.11 -37.21
CA ASP A 80 -18.77 16.21 -38.28
C ASP A 80 -17.64 16.11 -39.32
N ILE A 81 -17.07 14.93 -39.50
CA ILE A 81 -15.96 14.69 -40.41
C ILE A 81 -16.44 13.71 -41.46
N ALA A 82 -16.40 14.12 -42.73
CA ALA A 82 -16.65 13.27 -43.87
C ALA A 82 -15.45 13.35 -44.83
N ASP A 83 -15.04 12.20 -45.37
CA ASP A 83 -13.87 12.06 -46.25
C ASP A 83 -12.59 12.70 -45.68
N GLY A 84 -12.43 12.61 -44.36
CA GLY A 84 -11.26 13.17 -43.64
C GLY A 84 -11.26 14.70 -43.53
N LYS A 85 -12.36 15.38 -43.89
CA LYS A 85 -12.48 16.83 -43.80
C LYS A 85 -13.63 17.23 -42.86
N VAL A 86 -13.38 18.29 -42.10
CA VAL A 86 -14.39 18.91 -41.24
C VAL A 86 -15.51 19.49 -42.14
N GLN A 87 -16.73 19.18 -41.80
CA GLN A 87 -17.91 19.71 -42.51
C GLN A 87 -18.33 21.05 -41.93
N TYR A 88 -18.85 21.93 -42.77
CA TYR A 88 -19.34 23.25 -42.41
C TYR A 88 -20.82 23.37 -42.64
N GLU A 89 -21.47 24.25 -41.88
CA GLU A 89 -22.86 24.64 -42.13
C GLU A 89 -22.97 25.41 -43.47
N ALA A 90 -24.21 25.77 -43.87
CA ALA A 90 -24.43 26.47 -45.13
C ALA A 90 -23.79 27.87 -45.19
N ASP A 91 -23.37 28.40 -44.07
CA ASP A 91 -22.64 29.68 -43.97
C ASP A 91 -21.12 29.57 -44.28
N GLU A 92 -20.62 28.34 -44.51
CA GLU A 92 -19.21 28.02 -44.76
C GLU A 92 -18.21 28.43 -43.65
N ILE A 93 -18.71 28.93 -42.53
CA ILE A 93 -17.93 29.43 -41.40
C ILE A 93 -18.13 28.55 -40.16
N THR A 94 -19.37 28.17 -39.89
CA THR A 94 -19.77 27.39 -38.73
C THR A 94 -19.49 25.90 -38.96
N VAL A 95 -18.66 25.30 -38.09
CA VAL A 95 -18.33 23.88 -38.15
C VAL A 95 -19.55 23.05 -37.73
N LYS A 96 -19.95 22.09 -38.57
CA LYS A 96 -20.95 21.11 -38.20
C LYS A 96 -20.47 20.20 -37.08
N THR A 97 -21.31 19.99 -36.09
CA THR A 97 -21.05 19.06 -34.97
C THR A 97 -22.09 17.98 -34.92
N LYS A 98 -21.69 16.81 -34.50
CA LYS A 98 -22.60 15.69 -34.20
C LYS A 98 -22.43 15.23 -32.77
N GLN A 99 -23.49 14.76 -32.17
CA GLN A 99 -23.45 14.14 -30.85
C GLN A 99 -22.97 12.69 -30.97
N VAL A 100 -22.02 12.32 -30.11
CA VAL A 100 -21.48 10.97 -30.01
C VAL A 100 -21.43 10.54 -28.56
N ASP A 101 -21.43 9.23 -28.31
CA ASP A 101 -21.26 8.71 -26.98
C ASP A 101 -19.88 9.16 -26.42
N SER A 102 -19.89 9.69 -25.21
CA SER A 102 -18.67 10.21 -24.57
C SER A 102 -17.59 9.14 -24.35
N GLY A 103 -18.02 7.88 -24.18
CA GLY A 103 -17.13 6.75 -24.07
C GLY A 103 -16.43 6.37 -25.39
N GLU A 104 -17.12 6.55 -26.52
CA GLU A 104 -16.57 6.26 -27.86
C GLU A 104 -15.42 7.22 -28.23
N TYR A 105 -15.54 8.49 -27.82
CA TYR A 105 -14.55 9.53 -28.13
C TYR A 105 -13.68 9.92 -26.92
N CYS A 106 -13.62 9.08 -25.89
CA CYS A 106 -12.90 9.36 -24.66
C CYS A 106 -11.43 9.78 -24.91
N PHE A 107 -10.70 9.07 -25.75
CA PHE A 107 -9.29 9.29 -26.07
C PHE A 107 -9.04 10.02 -27.41
N LEU A 108 -10.08 10.54 -28.02
CA LEU A 108 -9.99 11.30 -29.26
C LEU A 108 -10.29 12.77 -28.99
N ASP A 109 -9.68 13.67 -29.76
CA ASP A 109 -10.08 15.08 -29.76
C ASP A 109 -11.35 15.32 -30.59
N ASN A 110 -11.75 16.57 -30.74
CA ASN A 110 -12.93 16.93 -31.54
C ASN A 110 -12.78 16.66 -33.04
N TYR A 111 -11.55 16.44 -33.52
CA TYR A 111 -11.23 16.06 -34.89
C TYR A 111 -11.08 14.54 -35.07
N GLY A 112 -11.33 13.75 -34.02
CA GLY A 112 -11.15 12.29 -34.05
C GLY A 112 -9.70 11.86 -34.01
N VAL A 113 -8.78 12.74 -33.61
CA VAL A 113 -7.35 12.45 -33.49
C VAL A 113 -7.04 11.93 -32.08
N GLN A 114 -6.31 10.83 -32.04
CA GLN A 114 -5.93 10.16 -30.79
C GLN A 114 -4.89 10.98 -30.01
N LYS A 115 -5.09 11.09 -28.70
CA LYS A 115 -4.22 11.83 -27.78
C LYS A 115 -3.25 10.90 -27.05
N TYR A 116 -1.96 11.19 -27.19
CA TYR A 116 -0.88 10.45 -26.54
C TYR A 116 0.36 11.32 -26.38
N PHE A 117 1.28 10.86 -25.55
CA PHE A 117 2.65 11.34 -25.48
C PHE A 117 3.60 10.17 -25.18
N ASN A 118 4.89 10.38 -25.37
CA ASN A 118 5.92 9.37 -25.14
C ASN A 118 6.83 9.78 -23.99
N ALA A 119 7.10 8.85 -23.08
CA ALA A 119 8.11 9.00 -22.02
C ALA A 119 9.51 8.80 -22.65
N GLU A 120 10.08 9.86 -23.22
CA GLU A 120 11.30 9.77 -24.04
C GLU A 120 12.61 9.85 -23.26
N SER A 121 12.57 10.10 -21.95
CA SER A 121 13.80 10.36 -21.20
C SER A 121 14.63 9.12 -20.87
N SER A 122 14.01 7.97 -20.94
CA SER A 122 14.64 6.66 -20.80
C SER A 122 14.17 5.75 -21.92
N SER A 123 14.99 4.83 -22.34
CA SER A 123 14.58 3.72 -23.24
C SER A 123 13.64 2.73 -22.55
N ASP A 124 13.24 3.03 -21.33
CA ASP A 124 12.37 2.22 -20.53
C ASP A 124 10.93 2.28 -21.02
N LYS A 125 10.26 1.15 -20.88
CA LYS A 125 8.82 1.03 -21.13
C LYS A 125 8.06 1.54 -19.91
N VAL A 126 6.89 2.15 -20.12
CA VAL A 126 6.03 2.58 -19.00
C VAL A 126 5.31 1.37 -18.42
N THR A 127 5.69 0.97 -17.22
CA THR A 127 5.08 -0.16 -16.49
C THR A 127 3.78 0.25 -15.84
N ALA A 128 3.72 1.46 -15.25
CA ALA A 128 2.55 1.96 -14.56
C ALA A 128 2.44 3.49 -14.65
N VAL A 129 1.21 3.97 -14.52
CA VAL A 129 0.88 5.39 -14.33
C VAL A 129 0.17 5.56 -13.00
N TYR A 130 0.48 6.64 -12.30
CA TYR A 130 -0.17 6.96 -11.03
C TYR A 130 -0.30 8.46 -10.87
N SER A 131 -1.31 8.92 -10.14
CA SER A 131 -1.51 10.35 -9.92
C SER A 131 -1.68 10.69 -8.45
N VAL A 132 -1.06 11.81 -8.07
CA VAL A 132 -1.29 12.43 -6.77
C VAL A 132 -1.47 13.92 -6.98
N GLY A 133 -2.66 14.42 -6.65
CA GLY A 133 -3.03 15.81 -6.96
C GLY A 133 -2.98 16.10 -8.45
N SER A 134 -2.20 17.10 -8.85
CA SER A 134 -1.98 17.50 -10.26
C SER A 134 -0.76 16.85 -10.91
N LEU A 135 -0.01 16.06 -10.15
CA LEU A 135 1.21 15.40 -10.62
C LEU A 135 0.88 14.01 -11.16
N LEU A 136 1.33 13.73 -12.36
CA LEU A 136 1.32 12.41 -12.97
C LEU A 136 2.70 11.78 -12.82
N THR A 137 2.78 10.62 -12.22
CA THR A 137 4.02 9.85 -12.09
C THR A 137 3.99 8.68 -13.08
N LEU A 138 5.02 8.58 -13.90
CA LEU A 138 5.25 7.47 -14.82
C LEU A 138 6.35 6.58 -14.26
N TYR A 139 6.06 5.31 -14.16
CA TYR A 139 6.99 4.30 -13.65
C TYR A 139 7.46 3.42 -14.80
N GLY A 140 8.76 3.39 -14.99
CA GLY A 140 9.47 2.38 -15.80
C GLY A 140 10.16 1.35 -14.91
N PRO A 141 10.77 0.30 -15.49
CA PRO A 141 11.54 -0.70 -14.73
C PRO A 141 12.78 -0.13 -14.02
N SER A 142 13.39 0.93 -14.58
CA SER A 142 14.59 1.57 -14.03
C SER A 142 14.51 3.10 -13.99
N SER A 143 13.33 3.68 -14.20
CA SER A 143 13.13 5.12 -14.16
C SER A 143 11.79 5.52 -13.56
N ILE A 144 11.75 6.70 -12.95
CA ILE A 144 10.53 7.35 -12.46
C ILE A 144 10.53 8.77 -12.99
N GLU A 145 9.48 9.14 -13.73
CA GLU A 145 9.30 10.44 -14.32
C GLU A 145 8.06 11.15 -13.76
N PHE A 146 8.17 12.46 -13.63
CA PHE A 146 7.10 13.32 -13.13
C PHE A 146 6.61 14.24 -14.22
N TRP A 147 5.33 14.25 -14.48
CA TRP A 147 4.67 15.01 -15.53
C TRP A 147 3.52 15.84 -14.95
N GLN A 148 3.27 16.95 -15.56
CA GLN A 148 2.15 17.81 -15.23
C GLN A 148 1.47 18.30 -16.51
N ARG A 149 0.23 18.70 -16.38
CA ARG A 149 -0.48 19.32 -17.50
C ARG A 149 0.10 20.70 -17.76
N GLY A 150 0.46 20.99 -19.02
CA GLY A 150 0.90 22.29 -19.46
C GLY A 150 -0.23 23.33 -19.41
N ASP A 151 0.14 24.59 -19.42
CA ASP A 151 -0.81 25.70 -19.51
C ASP A 151 -1.59 25.68 -20.85
N ALA A 152 -2.74 26.35 -20.87
CA ALA A 152 -3.63 26.37 -22.06
C ALA A 152 -2.96 26.95 -23.32
N GLU A 153 -1.91 27.77 -23.14
CA GLU A 153 -1.12 28.38 -24.23
C GLU A 153 0.05 27.49 -24.70
N SER A 154 0.32 26.38 -23.99
CA SER A 154 1.40 25.47 -24.34
C SER A 154 1.05 24.62 -25.55
N SER A 155 1.98 24.48 -26.49
CA SER A 155 1.85 23.56 -27.63
C SER A 155 1.78 22.08 -27.21
N GLN A 156 2.22 21.76 -25.99
CA GLN A 156 2.20 20.42 -25.43
C GLN A 156 1.23 20.34 -24.26
N THR A 157 0.27 19.46 -24.36
CA THR A 157 -0.74 19.22 -23.30
C THR A 157 -0.12 18.68 -22.04
N TRP A 158 0.92 17.85 -22.15
CA TRP A 158 1.67 17.26 -21.03
C TRP A 158 3.13 17.66 -21.11
N GLN A 159 3.67 18.13 -20.00
CA GLN A 159 5.05 18.55 -19.89
C GLN A 159 5.72 17.81 -18.73
N ARG A 160 6.92 17.34 -18.98
CA ARG A 160 7.75 16.79 -17.91
C ARG A 160 8.17 17.91 -16.98
N THR A 161 8.08 17.69 -15.68
CA THR A 161 8.61 18.63 -14.69
C THR A 161 10.13 18.73 -14.85
N SER A 162 10.71 19.88 -14.59
CA SER A 162 12.17 20.11 -14.65
C SER A 162 12.95 19.37 -13.57
N TYR A 163 12.26 18.65 -12.70
CA TYR A 163 12.87 17.86 -11.63
C TYR A 163 13.50 16.58 -12.18
N THR A 164 14.58 16.20 -11.55
CA THR A 164 15.47 15.13 -11.94
C THR A 164 14.72 13.83 -12.22
N ILE A 165 14.97 13.25 -13.38
CA ILE A 165 14.62 11.87 -13.64
C ILE A 165 15.42 11.03 -12.67
N ASN A 166 14.75 10.28 -11.83
CA ASN A 166 15.41 9.28 -11.02
C ASN A 166 15.76 8.10 -11.92
N LYS A 167 16.97 8.12 -12.45
CA LYS A 167 17.57 6.98 -13.13
C LYS A 167 18.08 5.99 -12.09
N GLU A 168 18.01 4.70 -12.42
CA GLU A 168 18.39 3.59 -11.53
C GLU A 168 17.39 3.31 -10.39
N GLN A 169 16.22 3.96 -10.42
CA GLN A 169 15.11 3.66 -9.52
C GLN A 169 13.84 3.47 -10.35
N GLY A 170 13.22 2.34 -10.25
CA GLY A 170 12.05 1.99 -11.06
C GLY A 170 11.05 1.15 -10.28
N LEU A 171 10.03 0.67 -10.96
CA LEU A 171 8.97 -0.17 -10.42
C LEU A 171 9.20 -1.62 -10.81
N GLU A 172 9.38 -2.49 -9.82
CA GLU A 172 9.53 -3.93 -10.03
C GLU A 172 8.20 -4.68 -9.94
N ALA A 173 7.45 -4.44 -8.89
CA ALA A 173 6.14 -5.05 -8.68
C ALA A 173 5.02 -4.06 -9.02
N LYS A 174 4.45 -4.20 -10.22
CA LYS A 174 3.46 -3.24 -10.76
C LYS A 174 2.21 -3.04 -9.89
N TYR A 175 1.78 -4.05 -9.15
CA TYR A 175 0.61 -3.98 -8.27
C TYR A 175 0.93 -3.56 -6.84
N SER A 176 2.20 -3.25 -6.55
CA SER A 176 2.61 -2.74 -5.25
C SER A 176 2.47 -1.23 -5.09
N LEU A 177 2.04 -0.54 -6.15
CA LEU A 177 1.76 0.90 -6.07
C LEU A 177 0.55 1.17 -5.19
N ALA A 178 0.77 1.97 -4.16
CA ALA A 178 -0.30 2.47 -3.30
C ALA A 178 0.08 3.86 -2.78
N SER A 179 -0.91 4.67 -2.38
CA SER A 179 -0.65 5.99 -1.82
C SER A 179 -1.49 6.27 -0.59
N VAL A 180 -0.96 7.09 0.28
CA VAL A 180 -1.66 7.68 1.42
C VAL A 180 -1.10 9.08 1.68
N ASN A 181 -1.95 10.02 2.03
CA ASN A 181 -1.56 11.41 2.33
C ASN A 181 -0.64 12.06 1.29
N GLN A 182 -0.93 11.84 0.00
CA GLN A 182 -0.16 12.32 -1.15
C GLN A 182 1.23 11.69 -1.35
N THR A 183 1.65 10.78 -0.49
CA THR A 183 2.88 10.02 -0.63
C THR A 183 2.60 8.70 -1.31
N GLN A 184 3.40 8.33 -2.30
CA GLN A 184 3.29 7.06 -3.04
C GLN A 184 4.33 6.08 -2.51
N PHE A 185 4.00 4.80 -2.54
CA PHE A 185 4.87 3.70 -2.14
C PHE A 185 4.86 2.62 -3.19
N CYS A 186 6.00 1.97 -3.40
CA CYS A 186 6.08 0.82 -4.30
C CYS A 186 7.26 -0.09 -3.95
N ILE A 187 7.16 -1.33 -4.40
CA ILE A 187 8.31 -2.23 -4.47
C ILE A 187 9.00 -1.98 -5.80
N GLY A 188 10.18 -1.42 -5.72
CA GLY A 188 10.93 -1.00 -6.89
C GLY A 188 12.36 -1.53 -6.89
N THR A 189 13.12 -1.03 -7.84
CA THR A 189 14.55 -1.24 -7.94
C THR A 189 15.31 -0.02 -7.44
N GLY A 190 16.39 -0.24 -6.74
CA GLY A 190 17.37 0.77 -6.37
C GLY A 190 18.63 0.64 -7.20
N LYS A 191 19.72 1.26 -6.73
CA LYS A 191 21.04 1.18 -7.35
C LYS A 191 21.45 -0.28 -7.57
N ALA A 192 22.09 -0.55 -8.69
CA ALA A 192 22.53 -1.90 -9.09
C ALA A 192 21.39 -2.92 -9.22
N ASN A 193 20.17 -2.47 -9.55
CA ASN A 193 18.97 -3.31 -9.72
C ASN A 193 18.60 -4.15 -8.48
N ALA A 194 19.03 -3.75 -7.29
CA ALA A 194 18.61 -4.39 -6.06
C ALA A 194 17.15 -4.00 -5.74
N LYS A 195 16.33 -5.00 -5.45
CA LYS A 195 14.94 -4.77 -5.06
C LYS A 195 14.85 -4.10 -3.70
N CYS A 196 14.02 -3.07 -3.59
CA CYS A 196 13.83 -2.29 -2.38
C CYS A 196 12.44 -1.66 -2.32
N ILE A 197 12.07 -1.09 -1.19
CA ILE A 197 10.84 -0.30 -1.08
C ILE A 197 11.17 1.17 -1.28
N LEU A 198 10.45 1.80 -2.18
CA LEU A 198 10.57 3.21 -2.48
C LEU A 198 9.37 3.99 -1.95
N MET A 199 9.64 5.14 -1.39
CA MET A 199 8.68 6.17 -0.99
C MET A 199 8.89 7.37 -1.89
N ILE A 200 7.83 7.87 -2.49
CA ILE A 200 7.82 9.01 -3.38
C ILE A 200 6.95 10.10 -2.75
N ASP A 201 7.60 11.18 -2.31
CA ASP A 201 6.97 12.36 -1.75
C ASP A 201 7.17 13.54 -2.69
N GLY A 202 6.08 13.97 -3.35
CA GLY A 202 6.15 14.90 -4.45
C GLY A 202 7.03 14.34 -5.59
N THR A 203 8.21 14.92 -5.80
CA THR A 203 9.21 14.49 -6.81
C THR A 203 10.44 13.81 -6.18
N LYS A 204 10.48 13.70 -4.85
CA LYS A 204 11.59 13.08 -4.14
C LYS A 204 11.35 11.58 -3.98
N VAL A 205 12.30 10.77 -4.46
CA VAL A 205 12.29 9.31 -4.29
C VAL A 205 13.30 8.93 -3.22
N SER A 206 12.86 8.16 -2.24
CA SER A 206 13.66 7.70 -1.10
C SER A 206 13.46 6.21 -0.89
N LYS A 207 14.54 5.50 -0.60
CA LYS A 207 14.48 4.12 -0.13
C LYS A 207 14.09 4.11 1.35
N ILE A 208 13.13 3.28 1.72
CA ILE A 208 12.66 3.12 3.10
C ILE A 208 12.82 1.68 3.64
N SER A 209 13.15 0.72 2.78
CA SER A 209 13.43 -0.64 3.23
C SER A 209 14.80 -0.76 3.89
N GLU A 210 14.87 -1.60 4.91
CA GLU A 210 16.09 -2.00 5.59
C GLU A 210 16.73 -3.21 4.89
N GLU A 211 17.99 -3.50 5.18
CA GLU A 211 18.76 -4.55 4.53
C GLU A 211 18.14 -5.96 4.68
N TRP A 212 17.56 -6.25 5.83
CA TRP A 212 16.88 -7.53 6.06
C TRP A 212 15.65 -7.70 5.14
N LEU A 213 14.91 -6.61 4.90
CA LEU A 213 13.75 -6.63 4.02
C LEU A 213 14.17 -6.69 2.54
N ASP A 214 15.22 -5.97 2.16
CA ASP A 214 15.79 -6.05 0.80
C ASP A 214 16.21 -7.48 0.46
N ARG A 215 16.80 -8.20 1.41
CA ARG A 215 17.16 -9.61 1.22
C ARG A 215 15.94 -10.46 0.94
N ILE A 216 14.86 -10.30 1.70
CA ILE A 216 13.60 -11.01 1.49
C ILE A 216 13.02 -10.68 0.11
N LEU A 217 13.02 -9.42 -0.30
CA LEU A 217 12.56 -8.99 -1.62
C LEU A 217 13.37 -9.64 -2.76
N ASN A 218 14.69 -9.76 -2.60
CA ASN A 218 15.55 -10.33 -3.63
C ASN A 218 15.50 -11.86 -3.71
N GLU A 219 15.21 -12.54 -2.60
CA GLU A 219 15.10 -13.99 -2.51
C GLU A 219 13.74 -14.53 -2.97
N ASN A 220 12.72 -13.67 -3.12
CA ASN A 220 11.37 -14.08 -3.44
C ASN A 220 10.89 -13.54 -4.79
N GLU A 221 9.89 -14.24 -5.37
CA GLU A 221 9.16 -13.76 -6.53
C GLU A 221 8.14 -12.71 -6.09
N ILE A 222 8.27 -11.48 -6.60
CA ILE A 222 7.47 -10.32 -6.16
C ILE A 222 6.63 -9.67 -7.26
N SER A 223 6.71 -10.15 -8.51
CA SER A 223 6.05 -9.52 -9.66
C SER A 223 4.53 -9.36 -9.50
N ASN A 224 3.90 -10.27 -8.78
CA ASN A 224 2.47 -10.27 -8.48
C ASN A 224 2.12 -9.74 -7.09
N THR A 225 3.10 -9.24 -6.34
CA THR A 225 2.87 -8.66 -5.02
C THR A 225 1.94 -7.46 -5.12
N ARG A 226 0.90 -7.48 -4.30
CA ARG A 226 -0.07 -6.40 -4.18
C ARG A 226 0.14 -5.66 -2.87
N ALA A 227 0.04 -4.34 -2.94
CA ALA A 227 0.12 -3.51 -1.75
C ALA A 227 -1.12 -2.65 -1.62
N TRP A 228 -1.35 -2.18 -0.41
CA TRP A 228 -2.45 -1.32 -0.07
C TRP A 228 -2.09 -0.43 1.12
N THR A 229 -2.87 0.61 1.33
CA THR A 229 -2.65 1.60 2.39
C THR A 229 -3.94 1.85 3.13
N TYR A 230 -3.82 2.27 4.37
CA TYR A 230 -4.93 2.83 5.14
C TYR A 230 -4.40 3.78 6.22
N SER A 231 -5.26 4.64 6.75
CA SER A 231 -4.94 5.53 7.86
C SER A 231 -5.90 5.29 9.02
N LYS A 232 -5.38 5.28 10.24
CA LYS A 232 -6.15 5.11 11.46
C LYS A 232 -5.39 5.74 12.64
N ASN A 233 -6.10 6.46 13.51
CA ASN A 233 -5.54 7.05 14.75
C ASN A 233 -4.27 7.88 14.52
N ASN A 234 -4.26 8.73 13.49
CA ASN A 234 -3.12 9.53 13.03
C ASN A 234 -1.92 8.73 12.51
N HIS A 235 -1.99 7.41 12.45
CA HIS A 235 -1.01 6.58 11.77
C HIS A 235 -1.47 6.28 10.35
N SER A 236 -0.53 6.15 9.45
CA SER A 236 -0.76 5.72 8.07
C SER A 236 0.15 4.56 7.75
N PHE A 237 -0.42 3.56 7.12
CA PHE A 237 0.25 2.27 6.92
C PHE A 237 0.32 1.92 5.44
N TYR A 238 1.47 1.40 5.03
CA TYR A 238 1.68 0.74 3.75
C TYR A 238 1.94 -0.75 3.98
N LEU A 239 1.15 -1.62 3.36
CA LEU A 239 1.20 -3.06 3.58
C LEU A 239 1.35 -3.82 2.27
N PHE A 240 2.11 -4.90 2.30
CA PHE A 240 2.20 -5.88 1.21
C PHE A 240 2.54 -7.27 1.76
N THR A 241 2.20 -8.31 1.00
CA THR A 241 2.39 -9.70 1.41
C THR A 241 3.37 -10.40 0.48
N ILE A 242 4.37 -11.07 1.07
CA ILE A 242 5.31 -11.94 0.37
C ILE A 242 5.29 -13.30 1.08
N GLY A 243 5.01 -14.36 0.33
CA GLY A 243 4.87 -15.70 0.91
C GLY A 243 3.78 -15.75 1.98
N ASN A 244 4.16 -16.07 3.19
CA ASN A 244 3.23 -16.21 4.33
C ASN A 244 3.25 -15.02 5.30
N GLU A 245 3.95 -13.95 4.98
CA GLU A 245 4.12 -12.80 5.85
C GLU A 245 3.64 -11.52 5.18
N THR A 246 2.95 -10.68 5.96
CA THR A 246 2.54 -9.34 5.54
C THR A 246 3.38 -8.31 6.26
N TYR A 247 4.13 -7.55 5.50
CA TYR A 247 4.98 -6.47 5.98
C TYR A 247 4.19 -5.18 6.03
N CYS A 248 4.35 -4.44 7.10
CA CYS A 248 3.63 -3.21 7.36
C CYS A 248 4.62 -2.10 7.75
N TYR A 249 4.61 -1.01 7.01
CA TYR A 249 5.36 0.20 7.32
C TYR A 249 4.43 1.22 7.96
N ASP A 250 4.78 1.67 9.15
CA ASP A 250 4.10 2.80 9.79
C ASP A 250 4.83 4.10 9.42
N ILE A 251 4.16 4.94 8.66
CA ILE A 251 4.74 6.17 8.11
C ILE A 251 5.04 7.20 9.21
N MET A 252 4.27 7.18 10.30
CA MET A 252 4.47 8.14 11.40
C MET A 252 5.70 7.82 12.24
N THR A 253 5.95 6.55 12.49
CA THR A 253 7.11 6.11 13.30
C THR A 253 8.34 5.81 12.46
N GLY A 254 8.17 5.54 11.17
CA GLY A 254 9.24 5.08 10.29
C GLY A 254 9.63 3.60 10.52
N GLU A 255 8.80 2.85 11.22
CA GLU A 255 9.12 1.49 11.66
C GLU A 255 8.43 0.43 10.82
N TRP A 256 9.14 -0.68 10.60
CA TRP A 256 8.62 -1.88 9.98
C TRP A 256 8.14 -2.88 11.02
N HIS A 257 6.99 -3.48 10.79
CA HIS A 257 6.51 -4.61 11.58
C HIS A 257 5.80 -5.64 10.69
N ILE A 258 5.66 -6.86 11.22
CA ILE A 258 4.97 -7.94 10.53
C ILE A 258 3.56 -8.06 11.09
N ARG A 259 2.59 -8.21 10.21
CA ARG A 259 1.21 -8.59 10.55
C ARG A 259 0.93 -9.97 10.00
N SER A 260 0.25 -10.76 10.78
CA SER A 260 -0.17 -12.10 10.38
C SER A 260 -1.51 -12.43 10.98
N SER A 261 -2.26 -13.24 10.29
CA SER A 261 -3.41 -13.94 10.83
C SER A 261 -3.01 -15.35 11.27
N ARG A 262 -3.86 -16.02 12.03
CA ARG A 262 -3.60 -17.39 12.47
C ARG A 262 -4.54 -18.35 11.78
N ASN A 263 -4.04 -19.52 11.45
CA ASN A 263 -4.90 -20.61 10.99
C ASN A 263 -5.67 -21.19 12.20
N PHE A 264 -6.99 -21.21 12.11
CA PHE A 264 -7.87 -21.65 13.20
C PHE A 264 -7.55 -23.08 13.66
N TYR A 265 -7.30 -24.00 12.73
CA TYR A 265 -7.08 -25.41 13.05
C TYR A 265 -5.65 -25.73 13.50
N THR A 266 -4.65 -25.07 12.91
CA THR A 266 -3.24 -25.41 13.16
C THR A 266 -2.53 -24.43 14.08
N SER A 267 -3.15 -23.29 14.38
CA SER A 267 -2.59 -22.16 15.12
C SER A 267 -1.27 -21.60 14.54
N LYS A 268 -0.94 -21.97 13.29
CA LYS A 268 0.23 -21.42 12.58
C LYS A 268 -0.08 -20.07 11.99
N ASN A 269 0.93 -19.24 11.88
CA ASN A 269 0.82 -17.95 11.19
C ASN A 269 0.55 -18.18 9.69
N LYS A 270 -0.27 -17.31 9.13
CA LYS A 270 -0.60 -17.20 7.72
C LYS A 270 -0.59 -15.72 7.32
N PRO A 271 -0.64 -15.37 6.03
CA PRO A 271 -0.74 -13.98 5.59
C PRO A 271 -1.86 -13.25 6.33
N TYR A 272 -1.67 -11.96 6.58
CA TYR A 272 -2.70 -11.13 7.18
C TYR A 272 -3.97 -11.14 6.34
N MET A 273 -5.08 -11.52 6.96
CA MET A 273 -6.35 -11.76 6.28
C MET A 273 -6.93 -10.52 5.58
N PRO A 274 -6.90 -9.32 6.17
CA PRO A 274 -7.31 -8.10 5.49
C PRO A 274 -6.50 -7.83 4.23
N LEU A 275 -7.21 -7.57 3.12
CA LEU A 275 -6.66 -7.19 1.85
C LEU A 275 -7.45 -6.00 1.31
N TYR A 276 -6.77 -4.91 1.03
CA TYR A 276 -7.34 -3.61 0.70
C TYR A 276 -8.25 -3.04 1.80
N ALA A 277 -8.17 -1.76 1.98
CA ALA A 277 -8.99 -1.04 2.94
C ALA A 277 -9.63 0.19 2.30
N VAL A 278 -10.86 0.45 2.70
CA VAL A 278 -11.59 1.66 2.30
C VAL A 278 -12.24 2.28 3.54
N TRP A 279 -12.15 3.60 3.62
CA TRP A 279 -12.86 4.36 4.63
C TRP A 279 -14.30 4.59 4.16
N PHE A 280 -15.26 4.05 4.88
CA PHE A 280 -16.66 4.19 4.56
C PHE A 280 -17.50 4.30 5.83
N ASN A 281 -18.38 5.28 5.90
CA ASN A 281 -19.29 5.51 7.03
C ASN A 281 -18.59 5.45 8.39
N ASN A 282 -17.48 6.18 8.53
CA ASN A 282 -16.66 6.27 9.74
C ASN A 282 -16.05 4.94 10.21
N LYS A 283 -15.88 3.99 9.30
CA LYS A 283 -15.29 2.68 9.55
C LYS A 283 -14.27 2.35 8.46
N ILE A 284 -13.25 1.57 8.81
CA ILE A 284 -12.33 1.00 7.84
C ILE A 284 -12.85 -0.39 7.48
N ILE A 285 -13.33 -0.53 6.26
CA ILE A 285 -13.81 -1.80 5.72
C ILE A 285 -12.69 -2.44 4.91
N THR A 286 -12.43 -3.72 5.14
CA THR A 286 -11.42 -4.51 4.43
C THR A 286 -12.05 -5.71 3.76
N GLY A 287 -11.54 -6.06 2.58
CA GLY A 287 -11.81 -7.37 1.98
C GLY A 287 -10.94 -8.45 2.62
N CYS A 288 -11.35 -9.69 2.47
CA CYS A 288 -10.59 -10.85 2.92
C CYS A 288 -9.90 -11.55 1.74
N CYS A 289 -8.64 -11.96 1.93
CA CYS A 289 -7.91 -12.71 0.90
C CYS A 289 -8.35 -14.18 0.76
N GLU A 290 -9.12 -14.72 1.72
CA GLU A 290 -9.50 -16.13 1.78
C GLU A 290 -10.95 -16.41 1.42
N ASN A 291 -11.82 -15.42 1.64
CA ASN A 291 -13.26 -15.57 1.39
C ASN A 291 -13.82 -14.24 0.82
N GLY A 292 -15.09 -14.24 0.45
CA GLY A 292 -15.76 -13.05 -0.08
C GLY A 292 -16.32 -12.10 0.98
N ASN A 293 -15.98 -12.27 2.25
CA ASN A 293 -16.50 -11.45 3.33
C ASN A 293 -15.81 -10.10 3.42
N LEU A 294 -16.55 -9.12 3.91
CA LEU A 294 -16.02 -7.82 4.30
C LEU A 294 -15.93 -7.75 5.82
N TYR A 295 -14.81 -7.22 6.30
CA TYR A 295 -14.53 -7.06 7.71
C TYR A 295 -14.32 -5.60 8.07
N ILE A 296 -14.51 -5.26 9.33
CA ILE A 296 -14.23 -3.95 9.89
C ILE A 296 -12.96 -4.05 10.73
N LEU A 297 -12.00 -3.13 10.52
CA LEU A 297 -10.86 -2.97 11.43
C LEU A 297 -11.31 -2.12 12.62
N ASP A 298 -11.57 -2.78 13.75
CA ASP A 298 -12.00 -2.16 15.00
C ASP A 298 -10.88 -2.26 16.05
N ASP A 299 -10.54 -1.16 16.74
CA ASP A 299 -9.50 -1.13 17.77
C ASP A 299 -9.97 -1.73 19.08
N ASN A 300 -11.28 -1.77 19.29
CA ASN A 300 -11.88 -2.34 20.50
C ASN A 300 -12.22 -3.82 20.36
N TYR A 301 -11.85 -4.42 19.24
CA TYR A 301 -12.09 -5.83 18.97
C TYR A 301 -10.76 -6.57 18.87
N TYR A 302 -10.48 -7.43 19.85
CA TYR A 302 -9.18 -8.09 20.03
C TYR A 302 -9.17 -9.54 19.56
N ARG A 303 -10.09 -9.88 18.67
CA ARG A 303 -10.20 -11.24 18.10
C ARG A 303 -10.19 -11.19 16.57
N GLU A 304 -9.84 -12.27 15.95
CA GLU A 304 -9.93 -12.51 14.52
C GLU A 304 -11.08 -13.46 14.23
N ASP A 305 -12.10 -13.02 13.50
CA ASP A 305 -13.25 -13.84 13.14
C ASP A 305 -13.02 -14.52 11.81
N PHE A 306 -13.23 -15.81 11.73
CA PHE A 306 -13.15 -16.61 10.51
C PHE A 306 -14.53 -16.88 9.91
N ASN A 307 -15.53 -17.02 10.79
CA ASN A 307 -16.95 -17.17 10.47
C ASN A 307 -17.78 -16.76 11.69
N ASP A 308 -19.10 -16.88 11.62
CA ASP A 308 -20.02 -16.47 12.70
C ASP A 308 -19.81 -17.17 14.05
N LYS A 309 -19.01 -18.22 14.10
CA LYS A 309 -18.83 -19.04 15.31
C LYS A 309 -17.37 -19.19 15.73
N ASP A 310 -16.44 -19.08 14.80
CA ASP A 310 -15.03 -19.39 15.04
C ASP A 310 -14.22 -18.10 15.08
N SER A 311 -13.63 -17.81 16.23
CA SER A 311 -12.74 -16.68 16.42
C SER A 311 -11.50 -17.07 17.23
N LEU A 312 -10.37 -16.44 16.96
CA LEU A 312 -9.15 -16.57 17.74
C LEU A 312 -8.76 -15.22 18.35
N PRO A 313 -8.20 -15.19 19.57
CA PRO A 313 -7.68 -13.96 20.12
C PRO A 313 -6.50 -13.44 19.29
N LEU A 314 -6.40 -12.13 19.17
CA LEU A 314 -5.26 -11.48 18.53
C LEU A 314 -3.98 -11.77 19.31
N TYR A 315 -2.98 -12.30 18.62
CA TYR A 315 -1.71 -12.65 19.19
C TYR A 315 -0.68 -11.55 18.92
N ARG A 316 -0.35 -10.78 19.93
CA ARG A 316 0.57 -9.64 19.84
C ARG A 316 1.94 -10.06 20.36
N VAL A 317 2.97 -9.83 19.56
CA VAL A 317 4.34 -10.24 19.86
C VAL A 317 5.25 -9.03 19.75
N ARG A 318 6.13 -8.88 20.73
CA ARG A 318 7.27 -7.96 20.67
C ARG A 318 8.54 -8.75 20.97
N GLN A 319 9.54 -8.54 20.14
CA GLN A 319 10.82 -9.23 20.26
C GLN A 319 11.93 -8.18 20.25
N THR A 320 12.87 -8.31 21.18
CA THR A 320 14.04 -7.41 21.23
C THR A 320 15.03 -7.78 20.13
N PRO A 321 15.88 -6.85 19.70
CA PRO A 321 17.16 -7.20 19.11
C PRO A 321 17.97 -8.10 20.06
N VAL A 322 19.10 -8.60 19.58
CA VAL A 322 20.02 -9.37 20.44
C VAL A 322 20.57 -8.45 21.55
N VAL A 323 20.26 -8.77 22.78
CA VAL A 323 20.73 -8.07 23.98
C VAL A 323 22.05 -8.69 24.41
N THR A 324 23.08 -7.88 24.53
CA THR A 324 24.43 -8.29 24.99
C THR A 324 24.98 -7.32 26.04
N ALA A 325 25.85 -7.78 26.92
CA ALA A 325 26.62 -6.94 27.83
C ALA A 325 28.11 -7.04 27.43
N ASN A 326 28.53 -6.29 26.40
CA ASN A 326 29.91 -6.31 25.86
C ASN A 326 30.44 -7.73 25.56
N TYR A 327 29.55 -8.63 25.12
CA TYR A 327 29.82 -10.04 24.88
C TYR A 327 30.32 -10.83 26.12
N ARG A 328 30.18 -10.25 27.32
CA ARG A 328 30.49 -10.93 28.59
C ARG A 328 29.24 -11.66 29.10
N PRO A 329 29.44 -12.77 29.85
CA PRO A 329 28.32 -13.38 30.55
C PRO A 329 27.71 -12.40 31.56
N PHE A 330 26.38 -12.35 31.59
CA PHE A 330 25.63 -11.55 32.54
C PHE A 330 24.41 -12.31 33.06
N THR A 331 24.03 -12.03 34.30
CA THR A 331 22.85 -12.63 34.92
C THR A 331 21.73 -11.61 34.90
N ILE A 332 20.58 -11.98 34.33
CA ILE A 332 19.39 -11.16 34.33
C ILE A 332 18.57 -11.49 35.58
N PHE A 333 18.46 -10.54 36.48
CA PHE A 333 17.65 -10.67 37.70
C PHE A 333 16.18 -10.34 37.44
N GLU A 334 15.93 -9.40 36.56
CA GLU A 334 14.59 -8.90 36.32
C GLU A 334 14.45 -8.29 34.93
N LEU A 335 13.37 -8.62 34.24
CA LEU A 335 12.78 -7.85 33.14
C LEU A 335 11.50 -7.25 33.69
N SER A 336 11.31 -5.95 33.57
CA SER A 336 10.08 -5.27 33.94
C SER A 336 9.58 -4.41 32.78
N LEU A 337 8.27 -4.47 32.55
CA LEU A 337 7.58 -3.66 31.54
C LEU A 337 6.51 -2.81 32.25
N GLU A 338 6.49 -1.53 31.94
CA GLU A 338 5.38 -0.66 32.28
C GLU A 338 4.37 -0.72 31.15
N CYS A 339 3.12 -0.99 31.49
CA CYS A 339 2.03 -1.13 30.54
C CYS A 339 0.72 -0.62 31.14
N ASN A 340 -0.29 -0.41 30.28
CA ASN A 340 -1.64 -0.09 30.73
C ASN A 340 -2.26 -1.30 31.43
N ALA A 341 -2.10 -1.37 32.75
CA ALA A 341 -2.68 -2.41 33.59
C ALA A 341 -4.07 -2.01 34.10
N GLY A 342 -4.89 -2.97 34.50
CA GLY A 342 -6.15 -2.74 35.19
C GLY A 342 -7.29 -2.17 34.37
N SER A 343 -7.10 -1.95 33.05
CA SER A 343 -8.11 -1.37 32.14
C SER A 343 -9.11 -2.40 31.57
N MET A 344 -9.03 -3.66 31.97
CA MET A 344 -9.83 -4.73 31.39
C MET A 344 -11.30 -4.65 31.80
N GLU A 345 -12.18 -4.55 30.84
CA GLU A 345 -13.61 -4.41 31.10
C GLU A 345 -14.33 -5.71 31.49
N TYR A 346 -13.82 -6.90 31.15
CA TYR A 346 -14.66 -8.10 31.09
C TYR A 346 -14.14 -9.38 31.78
N TYR A 347 -13.03 -9.38 32.57
CA TYR A 347 -12.49 -10.65 33.06
C TYR A 347 -12.44 -10.82 34.57
N ASP A 348 -13.00 -11.94 35.03
CA ASP A 348 -12.84 -12.46 36.39
C ASP A 348 -11.47 -13.14 36.64
N HIS A 349 -10.58 -13.16 35.64
CA HIS A 349 -9.26 -13.78 35.74
C HIS A 349 -8.13 -12.75 35.54
N ASP A 350 -6.97 -13.07 36.07
CA ASP A 350 -5.78 -12.26 35.88
C ASP A 350 -5.28 -12.43 34.43
N ALA A 351 -5.23 -11.33 33.68
CA ALA A 351 -4.60 -11.34 32.38
C ALA A 351 -3.10 -11.58 32.50
N LYS A 352 -2.55 -12.31 31.56
CA LYS A 352 -1.16 -12.73 31.59
C LYS A 352 -0.42 -12.32 30.34
N ALA A 353 0.78 -11.82 30.53
CA ALA A 353 1.77 -11.74 29.45
C ALA A 353 2.80 -12.86 29.60
N LEU A 354 3.25 -13.33 28.47
CA LEU A 354 4.15 -14.47 28.34
C LEU A 354 5.52 -14.00 27.88
N LEU A 355 6.59 -14.48 28.51
CA LEU A 355 7.96 -14.25 28.10
C LEU A 355 8.61 -15.56 27.64
N GLN A 356 9.32 -15.52 26.54
CA GLN A 356 10.28 -16.56 26.15
C GLN A 356 11.66 -15.93 25.93
N ILE A 357 12.69 -16.68 26.21
CA ILE A 357 14.10 -16.26 26.07
C ILE A 357 14.78 -17.17 25.07
N SER A 358 15.49 -16.57 24.13
CA SER A 358 16.37 -17.27 23.20
C SER A 358 17.82 -16.93 23.54
N ASN A 359 18.70 -17.92 23.58
CA ASN A 359 20.14 -17.76 23.80
C ASN A 359 20.98 -17.92 22.53
N ASP A 360 20.32 -18.17 21.39
CA ASP A 360 20.92 -18.48 20.08
C ASP A 360 20.56 -17.44 19.00
N GLY A 361 20.31 -16.20 19.43
CA GLY A 361 19.99 -15.12 18.51
C GLY A 361 18.57 -15.14 17.94
N GLY A 362 17.63 -15.85 18.58
CA GLY A 362 16.22 -15.91 18.17
C GLY A 362 15.85 -17.16 17.37
N ASN A 363 16.78 -18.10 17.15
CA ASN A 363 16.52 -19.34 16.40
C ASN A 363 15.65 -20.31 17.20
N THR A 364 15.92 -20.49 18.48
CA THR A 364 15.11 -21.30 19.38
C THR A 364 14.73 -20.54 20.64
N PHE A 365 13.54 -20.80 21.15
CA PHE A 365 13.04 -20.14 22.36
C PHE A 365 12.81 -21.18 23.47
N GLY A 366 13.19 -20.81 24.69
CA GLY A 366 12.98 -21.62 25.89
C GLY A 366 11.53 -21.68 26.33
N ASN A 367 11.31 -22.20 27.53
CA ASN A 367 9.99 -22.32 28.11
C ASN A 367 9.32 -20.98 28.31
N VAL A 368 8.00 -20.98 28.26
CA VAL A 368 7.16 -19.80 28.52
C VAL A 368 7.18 -19.50 30.02
N ILE A 369 7.42 -18.24 30.36
CA ILE A 369 7.35 -17.71 31.73
C ILE A 369 6.22 -16.69 31.77
N GLU A 370 5.26 -16.88 32.67
CA GLU A 370 4.08 -16.04 32.81
C GLU A 370 4.32 -14.89 33.79
N SER A 371 3.69 -13.74 33.54
CA SER A 371 3.57 -12.63 34.48
C SER A 371 2.16 -12.05 34.42
N SER A 372 1.58 -11.76 35.57
CA SER A 372 0.23 -11.19 35.68
C SER A 372 0.27 -9.69 35.38
N LEU A 373 -0.75 -9.20 34.67
CA LEU A 373 -1.05 -7.80 34.44
C LEU A 373 -1.87 -7.16 35.57
N GLY A 374 -2.19 -7.96 36.61
CA GLY A 374 -3.08 -7.55 37.70
C GLY A 374 -4.57 -7.68 37.31
N ARG A 375 -5.41 -7.48 38.32
CA ARG A 375 -6.86 -7.53 38.19
C ARG A 375 -7.41 -6.16 37.79
N ARG A 376 -8.67 -6.15 37.37
CA ARG A 376 -9.39 -4.89 37.11
C ARG A 376 -9.27 -3.92 38.31
N GLY A 377 -8.83 -2.69 38.02
CA GLY A 377 -8.62 -1.67 38.99
C GLY A 377 -7.20 -1.61 39.60
N GLU A 378 -6.35 -2.58 39.31
CA GLU A 378 -4.94 -2.58 39.71
C GLU A 378 -4.07 -1.83 38.68
N TYR A 379 -4.32 -0.53 38.52
CA TYR A 379 -3.66 0.32 37.52
C TYR A 379 -2.15 0.50 37.72
N TRP A 380 -1.61 0.05 38.84
CA TRP A 380 -0.18 0.13 39.19
C TRP A 380 0.57 -1.18 38.94
N ALA A 381 -0.10 -2.20 38.40
CA ALA A 381 0.55 -3.47 38.12
C ALA A 381 1.64 -3.28 37.06
N ARG A 382 2.80 -3.88 37.32
CA ARG A 382 3.91 -3.99 36.36
C ARG A 382 4.11 -5.42 35.98
N LEU A 383 4.34 -5.68 34.73
CA LEU A 383 4.80 -6.99 34.29
C LEU A 383 6.24 -7.16 34.77
N ARG A 384 6.50 -8.25 35.50
CA ARG A 384 7.83 -8.55 36.03
C ARG A 384 8.14 -10.05 35.87
N TRP A 385 9.26 -10.32 35.29
CA TRP A 385 9.83 -11.68 35.22
C TRP A 385 11.16 -11.66 35.96
N LEU A 386 11.29 -12.53 36.96
CA LEU A 386 12.40 -12.56 37.90
C LEU A 386 13.29 -13.78 37.65
N ASN A 387 14.60 -13.64 37.98
CA ASN A 387 15.57 -14.74 37.95
C ASN A 387 15.67 -15.45 36.61
N LEU A 388 15.85 -14.68 35.54
CA LEU A 388 15.89 -15.18 34.17
C LEU A 388 17.19 -15.94 33.80
N GLY A 389 18.13 -15.99 34.73
CA GLY A 389 19.34 -16.78 34.58
C GLY A 389 20.51 -16.04 33.95
N MET A 390 21.58 -16.80 33.69
CA MET A 390 22.81 -16.31 33.11
C MET A 390 22.84 -16.54 31.60
N VAL A 391 23.19 -15.50 30.85
CA VAL A 391 23.30 -15.53 29.40
C VAL A 391 24.57 -14.79 28.95
N ARG A 392 25.04 -15.01 27.73
CA ARG A 392 26.04 -14.17 27.04
C ARG A 392 25.40 -13.20 26.09
N GLN A 393 24.32 -13.66 25.44
CA GLN A 393 23.43 -12.91 24.59
C GLN A 393 22.04 -13.48 24.74
N CYS A 394 21.03 -12.68 24.57
CA CYS A 394 19.65 -13.19 24.55
C CYS A 394 18.75 -12.36 23.64
N VAL A 395 17.69 -12.98 23.20
CA VAL A 395 16.54 -12.31 22.58
C VAL A 395 15.34 -12.56 23.49
N LEU A 396 14.68 -11.49 23.88
CA LEU A 396 13.50 -11.51 24.73
C LEU A 396 12.25 -11.38 23.87
N LYS A 397 11.33 -12.31 23.99
CA LYS A 397 10.09 -12.34 23.22
C LYS A 397 8.89 -12.29 24.16
N VAL A 398 8.19 -11.16 24.17
CA VAL A 398 6.98 -10.95 24.96
C VAL A 398 5.76 -11.18 24.08
N MET A 399 4.82 -11.93 24.61
CA MET A 399 3.60 -12.33 23.90
C MET A 399 2.37 -12.01 24.74
N PHE A 400 1.30 -11.54 24.08
CA PHE A 400 0.05 -11.18 24.71
C PHE A 400 -1.13 -11.58 23.82
N SER A 401 -2.14 -12.23 24.38
CA SER A 401 -3.30 -12.74 23.63
C SER A 401 -4.64 -12.54 24.34
N GLU A 402 -4.66 -11.73 25.39
CA GLU A 402 -5.92 -11.42 26.09
C GLU A 402 -6.76 -10.42 25.28
N ASP A 403 -8.08 -10.48 25.50
CA ASP A 403 -9.06 -9.61 24.83
C ASP A 403 -9.07 -8.19 25.48
N SER A 404 -7.94 -7.53 25.49
CA SER A 404 -7.79 -6.18 26.03
C SER A 404 -6.72 -5.40 25.28
N ASP A 405 -6.73 -4.09 25.48
CA ASP A 405 -5.66 -3.24 25.00
C ASP A 405 -4.34 -3.56 25.72
N PHE A 406 -3.23 -3.48 25.01
CA PHE A 406 -1.89 -3.74 25.55
C PHE A 406 -0.87 -2.75 24.99
N VAL A 407 -0.58 -1.74 25.77
CA VAL A 407 0.38 -0.69 25.44
C VAL A 407 1.57 -0.78 26.40
N ILE A 408 2.77 -0.97 25.86
CA ILE A 408 4.02 -0.92 26.61
C ILE A 408 4.53 0.52 26.53
N SER A 409 4.65 1.17 27.68
CA SER A 409 5.14 2.55 27.79
C SER A 409 6.64 2.63 28.09
N ASP A 410 7.17 1.65 28.83
CA ASP A 410 8.59 1.60 29.16
C ASP A 410 9.04 0.16 29.45
N SER A 411 10.36 -0.08 29.40
CA SER A 411 10.96 -1.37 29.69
C SER A 411 12.29 -1.19 30.44
N SER A 412 12.56 -2.06 31.41
CA SER A 412 13.84 -2.08 32.10
C SER A 412 14.35 -3.49 32.34
N ILE A 413 15.66 -3.66 32.26
CA ILE A 413 16.36 -4.90 32.57
C ILE A 413 17.34 -4.62 33.70
N ARG A 414 17.21 -5.38 34.81
CA ARG A 414 18.19 -5.38 35.90
C ARG A 414 19.10 -6.58 35.72
N TYR A 415 20.40 -6.35 35.54
CA TYR A 415 21.37 -7.38 35.28
C TYR A 415 22.68 -7.09 36.04
N GLN A 416 23.50 -8.11 36.11
CA GLN A 416 24.87 -8.01 36.63
C GLN A 416 25.84 -8.71 35.68
N GLU A 417 26.85 -7.99 35.22
CA GLU A 417 27.93 -8.59 34.46
C GLU A 417 28.81 -9.46 35.41
N LEU A 418 29.19 -10.63 34.93
CA LEU A 418 30.11 -11.46 35.65
C LEU A 418 31.54 -10.99 35.32
N SER A 419 32.31 -10.59 36.35
CA SER A 419 33.72 -10.34 36.17
C SER A 419 34.41 -11.67 35.84
N THR A 420 34.93 -11.78 34.62
CA THR A 420 35.95 -12.80 34.37
C THR A 420 37.17 -12.39 35.17
N GLY A 421 37.36 -13.01 36.34
CA GLY A 421 38.61 -12.88 37.05
C GLY A 421 39.73 -13.34 36.13
N VAL A 422 40.62 -12.42 35.80
CA VAL A 422 41.93 -12.72 35.22
C VAL A 422 42.84 -13.14 36.36
#